data_babddb48eee742551e8b16f4e8b5e5c3
#
_entry.id   babddb48eee742551e8b16f4e8b5e5c3
#
_cell.length_a   1.000
_cell.length_b   1.000
_cell.length_c   1.000
_cell.angle_alpha   90.00
_cell.angle_beta   90.00
_cell.angle_gamma   90.00
#
_symmetry.space_group_name_H-M   'P 1'
#
loop_
_entity.id
_entity.type
_entity.pdbx_description
1 polymer ?
#
loop_
_entity_poly.entity_id
_entity_poly.type
_entity_poly.pdbx_seq_one_letter_code
_entity_poly.pdbx_strand_id
1 'polypeptide(L)'
;MAEAAVGERNSGFDFSGHGRNAMLSARGHVVPRATSTGTTIVGLIYKGGVVLGADTRATEGPIVADKNCEKIHYITESIRCCGAGTAADTEFVTSLISSNMQLHELHTRKRPRVLAAMTMLKQRLFQYQGYIGAALVLGGYDATGPQLFTIAPHGSTDKLPYVTMGSGSLAAMSVFESRWRPDMEVCCVLYA
;
A
#
# COMPACT_ATOMS: atom_id res chain seq x y z
N MET A 1 43.07 -14.32 -20.21
CA MET A 1 41.94 -14.18 -21.10
C MET A 1 40.77 -14.88 -20.44
N ALA A 2 39.85 -14.10 -19.86
CA ALA A 2 38.65 -14.65 -19.24
C ALA A 2 37.48 -14.34 -20.21
N GLU A 3 36.96 -15.38 -20.85
CA GLU A 3 35.77 -15.33 -21.68
C GLU A 3 34.58 -14.95 -20.80
N ALA A 4 33.98 -13.82 -21.11
CA ALA A 4 32.71 -13.42 -20.54
C ALA A 4 31.62 -14.29 -21.18
N ALA A 5 31.10 -15.25 -20.42
CA ALA A 5 29.90 -15.98 -20.81
C ALA A 5 28.73 -14.98 -20.95
N VAL A 6 28.29 -14.78 -22.18
CA VAL A 6 27.05 -14.05 -22.47
C VAL A 6 25.91 -14.94 -22.02
N GLY A 7 25.39 -14.68 -20.82
CA GLY A 7 24.24 -15.39 -20.30
C GLY A 7 22.98 -15.10 -21.12
N GLU A 8 22.28 -16.15 -21.48
CA GLU A 8 20.97 -16.12 -22.12
C GLU A 8 20.01 -15.21 -21.36
N ARG A 9 19.38 -14.28 -22.07
CA ARG A 9 18.34 -13.41 -21.54
C ARG A 9 17.09 -14.26 -21.32
N ASN A 10 16.97 -14.82 -20.13
CA ASN A 10 15.69 -15.33 -19.69
C ASN A 10 14.73 -14.14 -19.50
N SER A 11 13.56 -14.22 -20.10
CA SER A 11 12.43 -13.29 -19.91
C SER A 11 11.81 -13.46 -18.53
N GLY A 12 12.57 -13.12 -17.48
CA GLY A 12 12.22 -13.28 -16.07
C GLY A 12 12.96 -12.26 -15.22
N PHE A 13 12.86 -12.40 -13.91
CA PHE A 13 13.55 -11.53 -12.96
C PHE A 13 15.07 -11.63 -13.11
N ASP A 14 15.74 -10.48 -13.21
CA ASP A 14 17.20 -10.42 -13.20
C ASP A 14 17.74 -10.53 -11.76
N PHE A 15 18.31 -11.66 -11.43
CA PHE A 15 18.95 -11.94 -10.14
C PHE A 15 20.47 -11.68 -10.16
N SER A 16 21.02 -11.09 -11.22
CA SER A 16 22.46 -10.82 -11.33
C SER A 16 23.02 -10.00 -10.17
N GLY A 17 22.21 -9.08 -9.62
CA GLY A 17 22.55 -8.30 -8.44
C GLY A 17 22.64 -9.09 -7.14
N HIS A 18 21.97 -10.24 -7.03
CA HIS A 18 21.97 -11.04 -5.80
C HIS A 18 23.34 -11.60 -5.48
N GLY A 19 24.02 -12.20 -6.46
CA GLY A 19 25.40 -12.73 -6.28
C GLY A 19 26.39 -11.63 -5.90
N ARG A 20 26.30 -10.48 -6.56
CA ARG A 20 27.11 -9.30 -6.22
C ARG A 20 26.88 -8.84 -4.78
N ASN A 21 25.63 -8.71 -4.38
CA ASN A 21 25.25 -8.24 -3.03
C ASN A 21 25.68 -9.24 -1.95
N ALA A 22 25.56 -10.54 -2.20
CA ALA A 22 26.04 -11.58 -1.30
C ALA A 22 27.58 -11.52 -1.12
N MET A 23 28.31 -11.31 -2.22
CA MET A 23 29.76 -11.15 -2.18
C MET A 23 30.19 -9.88 -1.44
N LEU A 24 29.50 -8.77 -1.63
CA LEU A 24 29.76 -7.52 -0.93
C LEU A 24 29.47 -7.66 0.57
N SER A 25 28.38 -8.30 0.95
CA SER A 25 28.04 -8.61 2.34
C SER A 25 29.10 -9.49 3.01
N ALA A 26 29.59 -10.53 2.31
CA ALA A 26 30.68 -11.38 2.81
C ALA A 26 32.00 -10.63 3.01
N ARG A 27 32.21 -9.53 2.28
CA ARG A 27 33.36 -8.61 2.44
C ARG A 27 33.15 -7.54 3.52
N GLY A 28 32.07 -7.61 4.29
CA GLY A 28 31.76 -6.68 5.37
C GLY A 28 31.09 -5.37 4.93
N HIS A 29 30.66 -5.25 3.67
CA HIS A 29 29.85 -4.11 3.26
C HIS A 29 28.44 -4.22 3.83
N VAL A 30 28.00 -3.16 4.49
CA VAL A 30 26.63 -3.08 5.02
C VAL A 30 25.66 -2.93 3.87
N VAL A 31 24.74 -3.90 3.74
CA VAL A 31 23.64 -3.80 2.78
C VAL A 31 22.68 -2.71 3.25
N PRO A 32 22.32 -1.73 2.38
CA PRO A 32 21.36 -0.71 2.75
C PRO A 32 20.05 -1.38 3.18
N ARG A 33 19.54 -1.00 4.36
CA ARG A 33 18.22 -1.46 4.83
C ARG A 33 17.16 -0.51 4.29
N ALA A 34 16.02 -1.08 3.89
CA ALA A 34 14.84 -0.29 3.59
C ALA A 34 14.44 0.53 4.83
N THR A 35 14.26 1.82 4.65
CA THR A 35 13.86 2.74 5.72
C THR A 35 12.35 2.95 5.69
N SER A 36 11.73 2.92 6.88
CA SER A 36 10.33 3.31 7.05
C SER A 36 10.25 4.83 7.08
N THR A 37 9.38 5.38 6.24
CA THR A 37 9.06 6.81 6.22
C THR A 37 7.90 7.08 7.17
N GLY A 38 7.98 8.15 8.00
CA GLY A 38 6.87 8.54 8.87
C GLY A 38 5.62 8.82 8.03
N THR A 39 4.50 8.19 8.41
CA THR A 39 3.25 8.28 7.63
C THR A 39 2.05 8.25 8.55
N THR A 40 1.00 8.99 8.18
CA THR A 40 -0.34 8.87 8.75
C THR A 40 -1.31 8.68 7.60
N ILE A 41 -1.97 7.54 7.56
CA ILE A 41 -3.05 7.25 6.60
C ILE A 41 -4.32 6.91 7.33
N VAL A 42 -5.44 7.36 6.79
CA VAL A 42 -6.76 7.21 7.37
C VAL A 42 -7.79 6.83 6.31
N GLY A 43 -8.84 6.18 6.74
CA GLY A 43 -10.01 5.92 5.90
C GLY A 43 -11.26 5.87 6.75
N LEU A 44 -12.37 6.29 6.19
CA LEU A 44 -13.68 6.17 6.83
C LEU A 44 -14.80 6.00 5.80
N ILE A 45 -15.85 5.31 6.23
CA ILE A 45 -17.09 5.17 5.48
C ILE A 45 -18.04 6.26 5.94
N TYR A 46 -18.69 6.93 4.96
CA TYR A 46 -19.76 7.89 5.19
C TYR A 46 -21.01 7.49 4.38
N LYS A 47 -22.11 8.21 4.50
CA LYS A 47 -23.39 7.90 3.85
C LYS A 47 -23.32 7.70 2.34
N GLY A 48 -22.40 8.39 1.65
CA GLY A 48 -22.29 8.36 0.19
C GLY A 48 -21.11 7.56 -0.37
N GLY A 49 -20.22 7.03 0.48
CA GLY A 49 -19.02 6.35 -0.02
C GLY A 49 -17.92 6.18 1.01
N VAL A 50 -16.68 6.26 0.53
CA VAL A 50 -15.46 6.14 1.34
C VAL A 50 -14.58 7.36 1.12
N VAL A 51 -14.02 7.88 2.20
CA VAL A 51 -12.98 8.92 2.15
C VAL A 51 -11.68 8.31 2.63
N LEU A 52 -10.62 8.57 1.90
CA LEU A 52 -9.24 8.23 2.26
C LEU A 52 -8.44 9.52 2.42
N GLY A 53 -7.59 9.56 3.42
CA GLY A 53 -6.69 10.66 3.68
C GLY A 53 -5.29 10.16 3.99
N ALA A 54 -4.28 10.93 3.59
CA ALA A 54 -2.88 10.65 3.88
C ALA A 54 -2.12 11.97 4.08
N ASP A 55 -1.10 11.96 4.93
CA ASP A 55 -0.13 13.04 4.95
C ASP A 55 0.79 12.98 3.73
N THR A 56 1.47 14.08 3.44
CA THR A 56 2.33 14.20 2.24
C THR A 56 3.81 14.27 2.55
N ARG A 57 4.21 14.05 3.81
CA ARG A 57 5.62 14.11 4.22
C ARG A 57 6.28 12.74 4.10
N ALA A 58 7.39 12.66 3.38
CA ALA A 58 8.31 11.52 3.43
C ALA A 58 9.58 11.92 4.17
N THR A 59 9.98 11.12 5.17
CA THR A 59 11.18 11.37 5.97
C THR A 59 12.20 10.25 5.81
N GLU A 60 13.47 10.62 5.85
CA GLU A 60 14.59 9.69 5.92
C GLU A 60 15.37 10.00 7.21
N GLY A 61 15.03 9.26 8.28
CA GLY A 61 15.50 9.59 9.62
C GLY A 61 15.03 10.98 10.06
N PRO A 62 15.95 11.88 10.47
CA PRO A 62 15.61 13.24 10.90
C PRO A 62 15.40 14.23 9.76
N ILE A 63 15.66 13.81 8.51
CA ILE A 63 15.60 14.67 7.33
C ILE A 63 14.25 14.49 6.62
N VAL A 64 13.65 15.60 6.17
CA VAL A 64 12.48 15.57 5.28
C VAL A 64 12.97 15.38 3.85
N ALA A 65 12.79 14.17 3.31
CA ALA A 65 13.20 13.83 1.95
C ALA A 65 12.24 14.43 0.91
N ASP A 66 10.95 14.40 1.17
CA ASP A 66 9.92 14.98 0.30
C ASP A 66 8.81 15.60 1.15
N LYS A 67 8.36 16.79 0.77
CA LYS A 67 7.25 17.50 1.42
C LYS A 67 5.91 17.27 0.75
N ASN A 68 5.90 16.68 -0.44
CA ASN A 68 4.73 16.57 -1.30
C ASN A 68 4.56 15.17 -1.90
N CYS A 69 4.95 14.15 -1.13
CA CYS A 69 4.85 12.74 -1.51
C CYS A 69 3.37 12.31 -1.58
N GLU A 70 2.99 11.72 -2.70
CA GLU A 70 1.66 11.13 -2.87
C GLU A 70 1.62 9.72 -2.29
N LYS A 71 0.74 9.49 -1.29
CA LYS A 71 0.59 8.21 -0.59
C LYS A 71 -0.75 7.52 -0.88
N ILE A 72 -1.60 8.13 -1.72
CA ILE A 72 -2.87 7.57 -2.17
C ILE A 72 -2.68 7.05 -3.58
N HIS A 73 -2.59 5.74 -3.72
CA HIS A 73 -2.32 5.06 -4.99
C HIS A 73 -3.61 4.70 -5.72
N TYR A 74 -3.58 4.82 -7.03
CA TYR A 74 -4.65 4.39 -7.92
C TYR A 74 -4.64 2.87 -8.08
N ILE A 75 -5.78 2.22 -7.87
CA ILE A 75 -5.98 0.79 -8.20
C ILE A 75 -6.92 0.66 -9.40
N THR A 76 -8.12 1.20 -9.30
CA THR A 76 -9.09 1.30 -10.41
C THR A 76 -9.83 2.64 -10.32
N GLU A 77 -10.73 2.90 -11.26
CA GLU A 77 -11.55 4.12 -11.25
C GLU A 77 -12.27 4.33 -9.90
N SER A 78 -12.79 3.25 -9.31
CA SER A 78 -13.58 3.27 -8.06
C SER A 78 -12.82 2.79 -6.81
N ILE A 79 -11.54 2.45 -6.92
CA ILE A 79 -10.75 1.89 -5.81
C ILE A 79 -9.44 2.65 -5.67
N ARG A 80 -9.12 3.06 -4.44
CA ARG A 80 -7.86 3.69 -4.05
C ARG A 80 -7.24 2.96 -2.87
N CYS A 81 -5.94 3.08 -2.74
CA CYS A 81 -5.17 2.44 -1.67
C CYS A 81 -4.17 3.43 -1.08
N CYS A 82 -4.22 3.63 0.23
CA CYS A 82 -3.19 4.38 0.95
C CYS A 82 -2.12 3.44 1.46
N GLY A 83 -0.85 3.84 1.36
CA GLY A 83 0.29 3.05 1.80
C GLY A 83 1.08 3.69 2.93
N ALA A 84 1.42 2.90 3.95
CA ALA A 84 2.33 3.26 5.03
C ALA A 84 3.42 2.20 5.18
N GLY A 85 4.61 2.60 5.56
CA GLY A 85 5.76 1.73 5.71
C GLY A 85 6.89 2.09 4.76
N THR A 86 7.43 1.13 4.02
CA THR A 86 8.46 1.36 3.02
C THR A 86 7.83 1.87 1.72
N ALA A 87 8.17 3.08 1.30
CA ALA A 87 7.55 3.73 0.14
C ALA A 87 7.67 2.89 -1.15
N ALA A 88 8.84 2.34 -1.42
CA ALA A 88 9.07 1.48 -2.59
C ALA A 88 8.18 0.22 -2.57
N ASP A 89 7.99 -0.41 -1.42
CA ASP A 89 7.15 -1.59 -1.27
C ASP A 89 5.67 -1.26 -1.50
N THR A 90 5.19 -0.14 -0.94
CA THR A 90 3.80 0.29 -1.11
C THR A 90 3.51 0.64 -2.57
N GLU A 91 4.40 1.37 -3.23
CA GLU A 91 4.27 1.73 -4.63
C GLU A 91 4.29 0.49 -5.54
N PHE A 92 5.26 -0.39 -5.36
CA PHE A 92 5.39 -1.59 -6.18
C PHE A 92 4.16 -2.51 -6.03
N VAL A 93 3.72 -2.80 -4.81
CA VAL A 93 2.59 -3.69 -4.57
C VAL A 93 1.29 -3.10 -5.12
N THR A 94 1.05 -1.82 -4.91
CA THR A 94 -0.17 -1.15 -5.42
C THR A 94 -0.19 -1.09 -6.95
N SER A 95 0.95 -0.80 -7.60
CA SER A 95 1.09 -0.80 -9.06
C SER A 95 0.88 -2.19 -9.64
N LEU A 96 1.44 -3.23 -9.03
CA LEU A 96 1.24 -4.61 -9.44
C LEU A 96 -0.24 -5.01 -9.39
N ILE A 97 -0.91 -4.70 -8.28
CA ILE A 97 -2.32 -5.04 -8.14
C ILE A 97 -3.19 -4.19 -9.07
N SER A 98 -2.88 -2.92 -9.28
CA SER A 98 -3.57 -2.08 -10.26
C SER A 98 -3.53 -2.70 -11.67
N SER A 99 -2.37 -3.14 -12.11
CA SER A 99 -2.21 -3.83 -13.41
C SER A 99 -3.03 -5.13 -13.48
N ASN A 100 -2.99 -5.95 -12.43
CA ASN A 100 -3.76 -7.19 -12.37
C ASN A 100 -5.28 -6.93 -12.34
N MET A 101 -5.72 -5.87 -11.66
CA MET A 101 -7.13 -5.50 -11.62
C MET A 101 -7.62 -5.01 -12.97
N GLN A 102 -6.81 -4.29 -13.73
CA GLN A 102 -7.13 -3.90 -15.12
C GLN A 102 -7.29 -5.12 -16.02
N LEU A 103 -6.36 -6.09 -15.92
CA LEU A 103 -6.48 -7.36 -16.67
C LEU A 103 -7.74 -8.13 -16.26
N HIS A 104 -8.05 -8.17 -14.98
CA HIS A 104 -9.26 -8.81 -14.47
C HIS A 104 -10.53 -8.14 -15.01
N GLU A 105 -10.58 -6.81 -15.03
CA GLU A 105 -11.71 -6.04 -15.58
C GLU A 105 -11.90 -6.31 -17.07
N LEU A 106 -10.81 -6.28 -17.84
CA LEU A 106 -10.85 -6.60 -19.27
C LEU A 106 -11.36 -8.02 -19.56
N HIS A 107 -10.90 -8.99 -18.75
CA HIS A 107 -11.31 -10.39 -18.93
C HIS A 107 -12.77 -10.62 -18.56
N THR A 108 -13.22 -10.05 -17.45
CA THR A 108 -14.59 -10.26 -16.93
C THR A 108 -15.61 -9.32 -17.56
N ARG A 109 -15.17 -8.20 -18.16
CA ARG A 109 -16.00 -7.10 -18.68
C ARG A 109 -16.96 -6.52 -17.64
N LYS A 110 -16.60 -6.61 -16.38
CA LYS A 110 -17.37 -6.08 -15.23
C LYS A 110 -16.49 -5.22 -14.35
N ARG A 111 -17.07 -4.20 -13.74
CA ARG A 111 -16.35 -3.39 -12.74
C ARG A 111 -15.81 -4.28 -11.61
N PRO A 112 -14.54 -4.17 -11.28
CA PRO A 112 -13.90 -5.01 -10.26
C PRO A 112 -14.45 -4.68 -8.87
N ARG A 113 -14.52 -5.70 -8.00
CA ARG A 113 -14.93 -5.53 -6.61
C ARG A 113 -13.74 -5.15 -5.75
N VAL A 114 -13.98 -4.34 -4.72
CA VAL A 114 -12.96 -3.98 -3.72
C VAL A 114 -12.39 -5.23 -3.03
N LEU A 115 -13.27 -6.21 -2.76
CA LEU A 115 -12.86 -7.49 -2.17
C LEU A 115 -11.84 -8.25 -3.04
N ALA A 116 -11.93 -8.16 -4.36
CA ALA A 116 -10.97 -8.80 -5.26
C ALA A 116 -9.57 -8.17 -5.12
N ALA A 117 -9.49 -6.85 -5.09
CA ALA A 117 -8.24 -6.12 -4.85
C ALA A 117 -7.65 -6.48 -3.47
N MET A 118 -8.47 -6.49 -2.42
CA MET A 118 -8.07 -6.88 -1.06
C MET A 118 -7.49 -8.30 -1.03
N THR A 119 -8.15 -9.24 -1.69
CA THR A 119 -7.70 -10.65 -1.71
C THR A 119 -6.35 -10.79 -2.42
N MET A 120 -6.15 -10.11 -3.54
CA MET A 120 -4.86 -10.12 -4.26
C MET A 120 -3.74 -9.52 -3.41
N LEU A 121 -4.00 -8.38 -2.76
CA LEU A 121 -3.05 -7.74 -1.84
C LEU A 121 -2.70 -8.64 -0.66
N LYS A 122 -3.70 -9.19 0.01
CA LYS A 122 -3.53 -10.13 1.12
C LYS A 122 -2.65 -11.31 0.74
N GLN A 123 -2.96 -11.98 -0.37
CA GLN A 123 -2.22 -13.14 -0.85
C GLN A 123 -0.77 -12.80 -1.14
N ARG A 124 -0.53 -11.65 -1.79
CA ARG A 124 0.82 -11.20 -2.09
C ARG A 124 1.63 -10.93 -0.83
N LEU A 125 1.08 -10.19 0.13
CA LEU A 125 1.75 -9.88 1.39
C LEU A 125 1.98 -11.14 2.24
N PHE A 126 0.98 -12.02 2.34
CA PHE A 126 1.11 -13.27 3.08
C PHE A 126 2.22 -14.16 2.53
N GLN A 127 2.36 -14.26 1.21
CA GLN A 127 3.41 -15.04 0.55
C GLN A 127 4.81 -14.61 0.99
N TYR A 128 5.01 -13.32 1.28
CA TYR A 128 6.29 -12.75 1.68
C TYR A 128 6.45 -12.59 3.20
N GLN A 129 5.52 -13.12 4.01
CA GLN A 129 5.65 -13.25 5.46
C GLN A 129 6.11 -11.96 6.18
N GLY A 130 5.65 -10.80 5.73
CA GLY A 130 6.00 -9.50 6.30
C GLY A 130 7.31 -8.89 5.80
N TYR A 131 8.05 -9.56 4.91
CA TYR A 131 9.25 -8.97 4.29
C TYR A 131 8.94 -7.80 3.36
N ILE A 132 7.71 -7.71 2.85
CA ILE A 132 7.20 -6.52 2.17
C ILE A 132 6.66 -5.57 3.25
N GLY A 133 7.36 -4.45 3.47
CA GLY A 133 7.02 -3.47 4.49
C GLY A 133 5.89 -2.53 4.08
N ALA A 134 4.73 -3.09 3.71
CA ALA A 134 3.57 -2.33 3.26
C ALA A 134 2.35 -2.58 4.17
N ALA A 135 1.95 -1.56 4.91
CA ALA A 135 0.67 -1.49 5.60
C ALA A 135 -0.30 -0.65 4.75
N LEU A 136 -1.46 -1.17 4.45
CA LEU A 136 -2.34 -0.60 3.44
C LEU A 136 -3.74 -0.33 4.00
N VAL A 137 -4.33 0.77 3.57
CA VAL A 137 -5.76 1.08 3.73
C VAL A 137 -6.39 1.12 2.34
N LEU A 138 -7.25 0.14 2.07
CA LEU A 138 -7.93 -0.02 0.80
C LEU A 138 -9.37 0.45 0.93
N GLY A 139 -9.75 1.41 0.11
CA GLY A 139 -11.11 1.92 0.07
C GLY A 139 -11.66 2.03 -1.34
N GLY A 140 -12.94 1.79 -1.49
CA GLY A 140 -13.61 1.92 -2.76
C GLY A 140 -15.10 1.69 -2.68
N TYR A 141 -15.74 1.86 -3.83
CA TYR A 141 -17.16 1.68 -4.01
C TYR A 141 -17.43 0.68 -5.13
N ASP A 142 -18.17 -0.37 -4.84
CA ASP A 142 -18.56 -1.39 -5.81
C ASP A 142 -20.07 -1.66 -5.77
N ALA A 143 -20.52 -2.70 -6.51
CA ALA A 143 -21.93 -3.08 -6.57
C ALA A 143 -22.54 -3.45 -5.20
N THR A 144 -21.72 -3.75 -4.20
CA THR A 144 -22.14 -4.06 -2.83
C THR A 144 -22.13 -2.84 -1.91
N GLY A 145 -21.76 -1.67 -2.44
CA GLY A 145 -21.69 -0.40 -1.70
C GLY A 145 -20.25 -0.01 -1.30
N PRO A 146 -20.10 0.91 -0.35
CA PRO A 146 -18.81 1.36 0.13
C PRO A 146 -18.10 0.24 0.91
N GLN A 147 -16.81 0.05 0.63
CA GLN A 147 -15.98 -0.96 1.26
C GLN A 147 -14.68 -0.33 1.75
N LEU A 148 -14.28 -0.65 2.97
CA LEU A 148 -13.04 -0.19 3.57
C LEU A 148 -12.35 -1.36 4.29
N PHE A 149 -11.07 -1.57 3.96
CA PHE A 149 -10.26 -2.66 4.52
C PHE A 149 -8.92 -2.15 5.00
N THR A 150 -8.41 -2.74 6.07
CA THR A 150 -6.99 -2.69 6.43
C THR A 150 -6.28 -3.94 5.97
N ILE A 151 -5.03 -3.80 5.56
CA ILE A 151 -4.18 -4.92 5.16
C ILE A 151 -2.82 -4.70 5.83
N ALA A 152 -2.49 -5.57 6.78
CA ALA A 152 -1.22 -5.53 7.48
C ALA A 152 -0.09 -6.18 6.66
N PRO A 153 1.19 -5.87 6.94
CA PRO A 153 2.32 -6.39 6.18
C PRO A 153 2.42 -7.92 6.14
N HIS A 154 1.91 -8.60 7.14
CA HIS A 154 1.85 -10.07 7.19
C HIS A 154 0.66 -10.68 6.45
N GLY A 155 -0.22 -9.86 5.86
CA GLY A 155 -1.38 -10.31 5.11
C GLY A 155 -2.66 -10.46 5.92
N SER A 156 -2.71 -10.06 7.20
CA SER A 156 -3.96 -9.98 7.94
C SER A 156 -4.81 -8.82 7.46
N THR A 157 -6.12 -9.00 7.45
CA THR A 157 -7.07 -8.01 6.91
C THR A 157 -8.27 -7.89 7.80
N ASP A 158 -8.75 -6.66 7.96
CA ASP A 158 -9.98 -6.34 8.68
C ASP A 158 -10.87 -5.43 7.83
N LYS A 159 -12.19 -5.61 7.96
CA LYS A 159 -13.19 -4.72 7.39
C LYS A 159 -13.77 -3.86 8.52
N LEU A 160 -13.57 -2.56 8.44
CA LEU A 160 -13.93 -1.62 9.50
C LEU A 160 -14.61 -0.38 8.92
N PRO A 161 -15.45 0.31 9.69
CA PRO A 161 -16.10 1.54 9.24
C PRO A 161 -15.15 2.75 9.21
N TYR A 162 -14.13 2.76 10.02
CA TYR A 162 -13.04 3.73 10.02
C TYR A 162 -11.73 3.06 10.43
N VAL A 163 -10.63 3.52 9.88
CA VAL A 163 -9.31 2.91 10.04
C VAL A 163 -8.23 3.97 10.03
N THR A 164 -7.15 3.72 10.75
CA THR A 164 -5.94 4.53 10.74
C THR A 164 -4.72 3.63 10.75
N MET A 165 -3.68 3.98 10.01
CA MET A 165 -2.40 3.26 10.03
C MET A 165 -1.22 4.23 9.94
N GLY A 166 -0.03 3.75 10.31
CA GLY A 166 1.20 4.54 10.31
C GLY A 166 1.54 5.12 11.68
N SER A 167 2.59 5.93 11.74
CA SER A 167 3.14 6.48 12.99
C SER A 167 2.19 7.44 13.71
N GLY A 168 1.33 8.15 12.98
CA GLY A 168 0.32 9.06 13.54
C GLY A 168 -1.06 8.40 13.76
N SER A 169 -1.19 7.09 13.59
CA SER A 169 -2.46 6.38 13.68
C SER A 169 -3.19 6.54 15.02
N LEU A 170 -2.45 6.61 16.12
CA LEU A 170 -3.05 6.76 17.45
C LEU A 170 -3.74 8.12 17.63
N ALA A 171 -3.12 9.19 17.14
CA ALA A 171 -3.70 10.53 17.17
C ALA A 171 -4.94 10.60 16.26
N ALA A 172 -4.84 10.07 15.04
CA ALA A 172 -5.98 10.02 14.11
C ALA A 172 -7.13 9.16 14.65
N MET A 173 -6.83 8.01 15.28
CA MET A 173 -7.83 7.15 15.90
C MET A 173 -8.56 7.85 17.05
N SER A 174 -7.87 8.65 17.85
CA SER A 174 -8.51 9.41 18.94
C SER A 174 -9.58 10.37 18.42
N VAL A 175 -9.35 10.98 17.26
CA VAL A 175 -10.32 11.85 16.58
C VAL A 175 -11.51 11.04 16.06
N PHE A 176 -11.25 9.93 15.40
CA PHE A 176 -12.32 9.07 14.88
C PHE A 176 -13.20 8.50 16.00
N GLU A 177 -12.62 7.99 17.07
CA GLU A 177 -13.36 7.48 18.24
C GLU A 177 -14.29 8.53 18.87
N SER A 178 -13.86 9.79 18.88
CA SER A 178 -14.64 10.88 19.47
C SER A 178 -15.69 11.49 18.54
N ARG A 179 -15.46 11.46 17.23
CA ARG A 179 -16.25 12.23 16.26
C ARG A 179 -16.95 11.40 15.20
N TRP A 180 -16.46 10.20 14.87
CA TRP A 180 -17.09 9.37 13.85
C TRP A 180 -18.49 8.92 14.29
N ARG A 181 -19.44 9.00 13.38
CA ARG A 181 -20.81 8.51 13.55
C ARG A 181 -21.26 7.81 12.27
N PRO A 182 -22.11 6.78 12.34
CA PRO A 182 -22.69 6.19 11.14
C PRO A 182 -23.47 7.26 10.36
N ASP A 183 -23.45 7.14 9.04
CA ASP A 183 -24.17 8.01 8.10
C ASP A 183 -23.79 9.50 8.12
N MET A 184 -22.55 9.81 8.48
CA MET A 184 -22.02 11.18 8.36
C MET A 184 -22.13 11.69 6.92
N GLU A 185 -22.47 12.98 6.76
CA GLU A 185 -22.43 13.66 5.47
C GLU A 185 -21.01 14.16 5.15
N VAL A 186 -20.73 14.40 3.85
CA VAL A 186 -19.39 14.81 3.36
C VAL A 186 -18.86 16.05 4.08
N CYS A 187 -19.70 17.04 4.35
CA CYS A 187 -19.29 18.24 5.07
C CYS A 187 -18.78 17.93 6.48
N CYS A 188 -19.42 17.01 7.20
CA CYS A 188 -18.99 16.59 8.54
C CYS A 188 -17.65 15.82 8.52
N VAL A 189 -17.42 15.08 7.43
CA VAL A 189 -16.18 14.29 7.25
C VAL A 189 -14.98 15.19 6.97
N LEU A 190 -15.15 16.26 6.20
CA LEU A 190 -14.05 17.17 5.84
C LEU A 190 -13.62 18.10 6.98
N TYR A 191 -14.45 18.28 8.01
CA TYR A 191 -14.18 19.12 9.17
C TYR A 191 -14.00 18.35 10.48
N ALA A 192 -13.95 17.02 10.44
CA ALA A 192 -13.66 16.17 11.58
C ALA A 192 -12.15 15.96 11.77
#